data_5f8d6515bc2d67060544cbb1b9ffd04c
#
_entry.id   5f8d6515bc2d67060544cbb1b9ffd04c
#
_cell.length_a   1.000
_cell.length_b   1.000
_cell.length_c   1.000
_cell.angle_alpha   90.00
_cell.angle_beta   90.00
_cell.angle_gamma   90.00
#
_symmetry.space_group_name_H-M   'P 1'
#
loop_
_entity.id
_entity.type
_entity.pdbx_description
1 polymer ?
#
loop_
_entity_poly.entity_id
_entity_poly.type
_entity_poly.pdbx_seq_one_letter_code
_entity_poly.pdbx_strand_id
1 'polypeptide(L)'
;MAETTIKPYNLSVAKNLIGPLAQTNHFQVTFSSLRPSVESYLRDYLKVDDIRNFLSRRAGILCDSASLPTTAYATAEVRDNFMGVPQQFAHTRIYTDLDFSFYVDEDYNLLKIFEGWMEYISSGANTSTLQDDRAYFRRMRYPDSYKCDTMYINKFEKNFKKTMRYRFVNVFPKAM
;
A
#
# COMPACT_ATOMS: atom_id res chain seq x y z
N MET A 1 -49.31 12.98 1.76
CA MET A 1 -47.99 12.45 1.43
C MET A 1 -48.22 11.11 0.77
N ALA A 2 -47.79 10.92 -0.46
CA ALA A 2 -47.95 9.63 -1.15
C ALA A 2 -46.98 8.63 -0.52
N GLU A 3 -47.51 7.57 0.06
CA GLU A 3 -46.74 6.46 0.58
C GLU A 3 -46.05 5.76 -0.59
N THR A 4 -44.76 5.93 -0.73
CA THR A 4 -43.98 5.26 -1.77
C THR A 4 -43.86 3.79 -1.38
N THR A 5 -44.75 2.95 -1.89
CA THR A 5 -44.71 1.49 -1.66
C THR A 5 -43.45 0.93 -2.30
N ILE A 6 -42.43 0.65 -1.50
CA ILE A 6 -41.20 0.01 -1.95
C ILE A 6 -41.53 -1.45 -2.30
N LYS A 7 -41.56 -1.76 -3.60
CA LYS A 7 -41.70 -3.15 -4.05
C LYS A 7 -40.34 -3.84 -4.02
N PRO A 8 -40.27 -5.06 -3.47
CA PRO A 8 -39.00 -5.82 -3.51
C PRO A 8 -38.62 -6.12 -4.97
N TYR A 9 -37.34 -5.97 -5.29
CA TYR A 9 -36.85 -6.30 -6.62
C TYR A 9 -36.93 -7.79 -6.88
N ASN A 10 -37.47 -8.19 -8.04
CA ASN A 10 -37.38 -9.56 -8.50
C ASN A 10 -35.90 -9.91 -8.79
N LEU A 11 -35.50 -11.17 -8.55
CA LEU A 11 -34.14 -11.65 -8.73
C LEU A 11 -33.57 -11.36 -10.14
N SER A 12 -34.40 -11.47 -11.17
CA SER A 12 -34.02 -11.13 -12.55
C SER A 12 -33.68 -9.65 -12.74
N VAL A 13 -34.46 -8.77 -12.13
CA VAL A 13 -34.22 -7.32 -12.16
C VAL A 13 -32.98 -6.97 -11.34
N ALA A 14 -32.80 -7.59 -10.17
CA ALA A 14 -31.61 -7.40 -9.35
C ALA A 14 -30.33 -7.82 -10.08
N LYS A 15 -30.33 -8.96 -10.78
CA LYS A 15 -29.18 -9.41 -11.59
C LYS A 15 -28.83 -8.45 -12.71
N ASN A 16 -29.83 -7.87 -13.38
CA ASN A 16 -29.63 -6.89 -14.45
C ASN A 16 -29.10 -5.56 -13.90
N LEU A 17 -29.53 -5.14 -12.72
CA LEU A 17 -29.08 -3.91 -12.07
C LEU A 17 -27.66 -4.00 -11.54
N ILE A 18 -27.29 -5.15 -10.97
CA ILE A 18 -25.94 -5.36 -10.41
C ILE A 18 -24.88 -5.41 -11.52
N GLY A 19 -25.23 -5.94 -12.69
CA GLY A 19 -24.29 -6.14 -13.78
C GLY A 19 -23.15 -7.10 -13.43
N PRO A 20 -22.07 -7.13 -14.23
CA PRO A 20 -20.92 -7.98 -13.97
C PRO A 20 -20.13 -7.46 -12.76
N LEU A 21 -19.90 -8.33 -11.78
CA LEU A 21 -19.10 -8.00 -10.61
C LEU A 21 -17.61 -7.98 -10.95
N ALA A 22 -16.88 -7.06 -10.33
CA ALA A 22 -15.44 -6.99 -10.45
C ALA A 22 -14.78 -8.20 -9.76
N GLN A 23 -13.84 -8.83 -10.44
CA GLN A 23 -13.08 -9.96 -9.90
C GLN A 23 -11.98 -9.45 -8.96
N THR A 24 -11.75 -10.17 -7.88
CA THR A 24 -10.76 -9.78 -6.86
C THR A 24 -9.31 -10.00 -7.30
N ASN A 25 -9.08 -10.97 -8.17
CA ASN A 25 -7.76 -11.41 -8.62
C ASN A 25 -7.17 -10.60 -9.80
N HIS A 26 -7.90 -9.65 -10.35
CA HIS A 26 -7.39 -8.82 -11.46
C HIS A 26 -6.85 -7.50 -10.93
N PHE A 27 -5.64 -7.54 -10.43
CA PHE A 27 -4.94 -6.33 -9.95
C PHE A 27 -3.45 -6.40 -10.28
N GLN A 28 -2.79 -5.25 -10.23
CA GLN A 28 -1.35 -5.11 -10.38
C GLN A 28 -0.83 -4.03 -9.43
N VAL A 29 0.20 -4.35 -8.69
CA VAL A 29 0.93 -3.41 -7.84
C VAL A 29 2.15 -2.93 -8.58
N THR A 30 2.41 -1.62 -8.56
CA THR A 30 3.57 -1.03 -9.23
C THR A 30 4.20 -0.01 -8.30
N PHE A 31 5.48 -0.17 -8.04
CA PHE A 31 6.26 0.82 -7.31
C PHE A 31 6.96 1.72 -8.31
N SER A 32 7.03 3.02 -8.01
CA SER A 32 7.92 3.93 -8.73
C SER A 32 9.38 3.67 -8.33
N SER A 33 10.29 4.42 -8.90
CA SER A 33 11.70 4.34 -8.49
C SER A 33 11.87 4.65 -7.01
N LEU A 34 12.72 3.90 -6.36
CA LEU A 34 13.22 4.23 -5.03
C LEU A 34 14.12 5.47 -5.10
N ARG A 35 14.40 6.07 -3.98
CA ARG A 35 15.38 7.13 -3.90
C ARG A 35 16.77 6.62 -4.34
N PRO A 36 17.56 7.42 -5.06
CA PRO A 36 18.86 6.99 -5.55
C PRO A 36 19.79 6.45 -4.46
N SER A 37 19.69 7.00 -3.26
CA SER A 37 20.45 6.54 -2.10
C SER A 37 20.09 5.12 -1.66
N VAL A 38 18.81 4.75 -1.71
CA VAL A 38 18.34 3.39 -1.41
C VAL A 38 18.76 2.44 -2.53
N GLU A 39 18.59 2.86 -3.79
CA GLU A 39 18.99 2.04 -4.96
C GLU A 39 20.50 1.74 -4.94
N SER A 40 21.34 2.75 -4.64
CA SER A 40 22.78 2.54 -4.51
C SER A 40 23.12 1.59 -3.39
N TYR A 41 22.48 1.72 -2.24
CA TYR A 41 22.67 0.81 -1.12
C TYR A 41 22.32 -0.64 -1.49
N LEU A 42 21.15 -0.88 -2.07
CA LEU A 42 20.72 -2.22 -2.45
C LEU A 42 21.64 -2.85 -3.50
N ARG A 43 22.14 -2.07 -4.47
CA ARG A 43 23.06 -2.56 -5.49
C ARG A 43 24.43 -2.87 -4.92
N ASP A 44 24.99 -1.97 -4.11
CA ASP A 44 26.37 -2.07 -3.64
C ASP A 44 26.53 -3.16 -2.56
N TYR A 45 25.54 -3.30 -1.69
CA TYR A 45 25.60 -4.25 -0.56
C TYR A 45 24.90 -5.57 -0.85
N LEU A 46 23.72 -5.55 -1.39
CA LEU A 46 22.93 -6.78 -1.57
C LEU A 46 23.07 -7.34 -2.98
N LYS A 47 23.83 -6.66 -3.84
CA LYS A 47 24.10 -7.10 -5.22
C LYS A 47 22.83 -7.38 -6.01
N VAL A 48 21.82 -6.56 -5.81
CA VAL A 48 20.57 -6.62 -6.56
C VAL A 48 20.68 -5.72 -7.77
N ASP A 49 20.69 -6.32 -8.95
CA ASP A 49 20.71 -5.60 -10.21
C ASP A 49 19.28 -5.25 -10.67
N ASP A 50 19.18 -4.19 -11.47
CA ASP A 50 17.95 -3.76 -12.16
C ASP A 50 16.72 -3.58 -11.23
N ILE A 51 16.94 -2.97 -10.07
CA ILE A 51 15.91 -2.76 -9.03
C ILE A 51 14.69 -2.04 -9.58
N ARG A 52 14.87 -1.05 -10.47
CA ARG A 52 13.76 -0.29 -11.06
C ARG A 52 12.83 -1.14 -11.88
N ASN A 53 13.39 -1.98 -12.75
CA ASN A 53 12.59 -2.86 -13.60
C ASN A 53 11.92 -3.95 -12.76
N PHE A 54 12.61 -4.44 -11.73
CA PHE A 54 12.04 -5.40 -10.80
C PHE A 54 10.81 -4.81 -10.08
N LEU A 55 10.93 -3.66 -9.46
CA LEU A 55 9.83 -3.02 -8.71
C LEU A 55 8.69 -2.55 -9.60
N SER A 56 8.99 -2.05 -10.81
CA SER A 56 7.96 -1.55 -11.71
C SER A 56 7.18 -2.64 -12.45
N ARG A 57 7.77 -3.81 -12.65
CA ARG A 57 7.16 -4.89 -13.45
C ARG A 57 7.04 -6.20 -12.70
N ARG A 58 8.16 -6.77 -12.21
CA ARG A 58 8.19 -8.11 -11.62
C ARG A 58 7.47 -8.17 -10.28
N ALA A 59 7.69 -7.21 -9.40
CA ALA A 59 7.02 -7.16 -8.10
C ALA A 59 5.48 -7.19 -8.23
N GLY A 60 4.94 -6.51 -9.24
CA GLY A 60 3.51 -6.52 -9.50
C GLY A 60 2.95 -7.88 -9.95
N ILE A 61 3.76 -8.68 -10.65
CA ILE A 61 3.38 -10.03 -11.10
C ILE A 61 3.49 -11.02 -9.93
N LEU A 62 4.47 -10.84 -9.05
CA LEU A 62 4.69 -11.70 -7.89
C LEU A 62 3.70 -11.42 -6.76
N CYS A 63 2.93 -10.34 -6.83
CA CYS A 63 1.96 -9.98 -5.80
C CYS A 63 0.72 -10.89 -5.89
N ASP A 64 0.53 -11.72 -4.86
CA ASP A 64 -0.62 -12.64 -4.76
C ASP A 64 -1.85 -11.93 -4.20
N SER A 65 -1.68 -11.14 -3.16
CA SER A 65 -2.77 -10.38 -2.57
C SER A 65 -2.36 -8.96 -2.18
N ALA A 66 -3.32 -8.04 -2.30
CA ALA A 66 -3.15 -6.65 -1.92
C ALA A 66 -4.41 -6.17 -1.21
N SER A 67 -4.27 -5.67 0.00
CA SER A 67 -5.37 -5.02 0.69
C SER A 67 -5.68 -3.68 0.02
N LEU A 68 -6.98 -3.37 -0.14
CA LEU A 68 -7.38 -2.05 -0.57
C LEU A 68 -7.42 -1.10 0.63
N PRO A 69 -7.04 0.16 0.44
CA PRO A 69 -7.04 1.11 1.54
C PRO A 69 -8.47 1.35 2.03
N THR A 70 -8.66 1.19 3.31
CA THR A 70 -9.86 1.65 3.98
C THR A 70 -9.64 3.02 4.56
N THR A 71 -10.66 3.86 4.51
CA THR A 71 -10.63 5.18 5.14
C THR A 71 -11.61 5.19 6.28
N ALA A 72 -11.15 5.61 7.43
CA ALA A 72 -11.96 5.86 8.61
C ALA A 72 -11.87 7.32 9.01
N TYR A 73 -12.82 7.77 9.79
CA TYR A 73 -12.79 9.10 10.38
C TYR A 73 -12.79 8.96 11.89
N ALA A 74 -11.89 9.66 12.56
CA ALA A 74 -12.04 9.92 13.97
C ALA A 74 -13.20 10.90 14.16
N THR A 75 -14.09 10.58 15.08
CA THR A 75 -15.27 11.39 15.36
C THR A 75 -15.18 12.01 16.74
N ALA A 76 -15.59 13.26 16.86
CA ALA A 76 -15.83 13.93 18.13
C ALA A 76 -17.33 13.92 18.40
N GLU A 77 -17.70 13.56 19.61
CA GLU A 77 -19.09 13.58 20.07
C GLU A 77 -19.37 14.86 20.84
N VAL A 78 -20.41 15.57 20.44
CA VAL A 78 -20.92 16.73 21.16
C VAL A 78 -22.17 16.32 21.91
N ARG A 79 -22.11 16.40 23.26
CA ARG A 79 -23.21 16.12 24.17
C ARG A 79 -23.73 17.43 24.73
N ASP A 80 -24.92 17.35 25.29
CA ASP A 80 -25.55 18.46 26.06
C ASP A 80 -25.83 19.74 25.28
N ASN A 81 -25.96 19.64 23.98
CA ASN A 81 -26.38 20.77 23.18
C ASN A 81 -27.90 20.93 23.28
N PHE A 82 -28.37 21.71 24.21
CA PHE A 82 -29.79 22.02 24.44
C PHE A 82 -30.71 20.78 24.56
N MET A 83 -30.35 19.82 25.42
CA MET A 83 -31.08 18.53 25.57
C MET A 83 -31.28 17.75 24.31
N GLY A 84 -30.45 17.98 23.30
CA GLY A 84 -30.50 17.27 22.01
C GLY A 84 -29.86 15.88 22.07
N VAL A 85 -30.14 15.10 21.05
CA VAL A 85 -29.48 13.80 20.84
C VAL A 85 -27.99 14.05 20.61
N PRO A 86 -27.08 13.24 21.20
CA PRO A 86 -25.66 13.35 20.95
C PRO A 86 -25.35 13.28 19.46
N GLN A 87 -24.54 14.22 18.99
CA GLN A 87 -24.15 14.31 17.58
C GLN A 87 -22.67 13.98 17.42
N GLN A 88 -22.34 13.26 16.36
CA GLN A 88 -20.96 12.92 16.03
C GLN A 88 -20.51 13.69 14.81
N PHE A 89 -19.35 14.32 14.90
CA PHE A 89 -18.70 15.06 13.82
C PHE A 89 -17.36 14.43 13.48
N ALA A 90 -17.12 14.16 12.19
CA ALA A 90 -15.83 13.70 11.71
C ALA A 90 -14.82 14.87 11.76
N HIS A 91 -13.66 14.65 12.35
CA HIS A 91 -12.63 15.68 12.45
C HIS A 91 -11.28 15.29 11.82
N THR A 92 -10.92 14.00 11.83
CA THR A 92 -9.63 13.56 11.28
C THR A 92 -9.81 12.32 10.43
N ARG A 93 -9.21 12.32 9.22
CA ARG A 93 -9.17 11.16 8.36
C ARG A 93 -8.04 10.22 8.77
N ILE A 94 -8.37 8.96 9.02
CA ILE A 94 -7.43 7.92 9.38
C ILE A 94 -7.15 7.08 8.14
N TYR A 95 -5.88 6.84 7.84
CA TYR A 95 -5.43 5.95 6.79
C TYR A 95 -4.95 4.65 7.43
N THR A 96 -5.39 3.52 6.89
CA THR A 96 -4.92 2.21 7.33
C THR A 96 -3.65 1.80 6.58
N ASP A 97 -2.85 0.96 7.23
CA ASP A 97 -1.71 0.33 6.57
C ASP A 97 -2.19 -0.56 5.41
N LEU A 98 -1.30 -0.84 4.47
CA LEU A 98 -1.57 -1.73 3.34
C LEU A 98 -0.76 -3.00 3.53
N ASP A 99 -1.44 -4.13 3.43
CA ASP A 99 -0.83 -5.45 3.51
C ASP A 99 -0.73 -6.06 2.12
N PHE A 100 0.44 -6.61 1.81
CA PHE A 100 0.73 -7.27 0.55
C PHE A 100 1.31 -8.65 0.82
N SER A 101 0.85 -9.64 0.07
CA SER A 101 1.49 -10.95 0.00
C SER A 101 2.16 -11.13 -1.34
N PHE A 102 3.38 -11.65 -1.32
CA PHE A 102 4.17 -11.86 -2.53
C PHE A 102 4.68 -13.29 -2.60
N TYR A 103 4.74 -13.84 -3.81
CA TYR A 103 5.56 -15.00 -4.08
C TYR A 103 7.02 -14.59 -4.12
N VAL A 104 7.88 -15.43 -3.57
CA VAL A 104 9.32 -15.20 -3.57
C VAL A 104 9.94 -15.89 -4.79
N ASP A 105 10.77 -15.17 -5.52
CA ASP A 105 11.52 -15.70 -6.65
C ASP A 105 12.73 -16.53 -6.18
N GLU A 106 13.26 -17.38 -7.07
CA GLU A 106 14.39 -18.28 -6.79
C GLU A 106 15.65 -17.51 -6.31
N ASP A 107 15.86 -16.31 -6.83
CA ASP A 107 17.00 -15.45 -6.50
C ASP A 107 16.81 -14.65 -5.20
N TYR A 108 15.64 -14.74 -4.56
CA TYR A 108 15.26 -13.99 -3.36
C TYR A 108 15.36 -12.46 -3.51
N ASN A 109 15.25 -11.95 -4.73
CA ASN A 109 15.43 -10.52 -5.00
C ASN A 109 14.38 -9.66 -4.28
N LEU A 110 13.15 -10.16 -4.20
CA LEU A 110 12.07 -9.45 -3.51
C LEU A 110 12.37 -9.28 -2.02
N LEU A 111 12.80 -10.36 -1.36
CA LEU A 111 13.21 -10.33 0.05
C LEU A 111 14.38 -9.37 0.26
N LYS A 112 15.44 -9.52 -0.54
CA LYS A 112 16.62 -8.64 -0.48
C LYS A 112 16.26 -7.17 -0.61
N ILE A 113 15.32 -6.83 -1.51
CA ILE A 113 14.90 -5.44 -1.73
C ILE A 113 14.16 -4.90 -0.50
N PHE A 114 13.16 -5.61 0.01
CA PHE A 114 12.37 -5.09 1.12
C PHE A 114 13.12 -5.11 2.45
N GLU A 115 13.82 -6.20 2.78
CA GLU A 115 14.67 -6.27 3.98
C GLU A 115 15.79 -5.22 3.92
N GLY A 116 16.47 -5.12 2.79
CA GLY A 116 17.52 -4.14 2.60
C GLY A 116 17.00 -2.70 2.67
N TRP A 117 15.79 -2.46 2.18
CA TRP A 117 15.15 -1.15 2.32
C TRP A 117 14.85 -0.83 3.79
N MET A 118 14.32 -1.80 4.56
CA MET A 118 14.08 -1.63 6.00
C MET A 118 15.40 -1.43 6.77
N GLU A 119 16.44 -2.20 6.44
CA GLU A 119 17.76 -2.04 7.03
C GLU A 119 18.36 -0.65 6.71
N TYR A 120 18.19 -0.17 5.48
CA TYR A 120 18.60 1.19 5.10
C TYR A 120 17.92 2.27 5.93
N ILE A 121 16.64 2.10 6.28
CA ILE A 121 15.90 3.05 7.12
C ILE A 121 16.54 3.16 8.50
N SER A 122 17.02 2.04 9.04
CA SER A 122 17.51 1.93 10.42
C SER A 122 19.03 1.99 10.54
N SER A 123 19.73 2.71 9.70
CA SER A 123 21.19 2.94 9.74
C SER A 123 22.06 2.22 8.72
N GLY A 124 21.47 1.33 7.93
CA GLY A 124 22.26 0.60 6.94
C GLY A 124 22.92 1.51 5.95
N ALA A 125 24.14 1.94 6.12
CA ALA A 125 24.88 2.57 5.04
C ALA A 125 26.29 3.01 5.36
N ASN A 126 26.79 2.71 6.52
CA ASN A 126 28.23 2.84 6.74
C ASN A 126 28.87 1.46 6.65
N THR A 127 29.53 1.22 5.54
CA THR A 127 30.34 0.01 5.31
C THR A 127 31.33 -0.27 6.44
N SER A 128 31.83 0.77 7.07
CA SER A 128 32.73 0.66 8.20
C SER A 128 32.06 0.22 9.49
N THR A 129 30.75 0.45 9.62
CA THR A 129 30.00 0.10 10.84
C THR A 129 29.34 -1.27 10.80
N LEU A 130 29.12 -1.87 9.62
CA LEU A 130 28.65 -3.26 9.51
C LEU A 130 29.69 -4.27 9.97
N GLN A 131 30.97 -3.90 9.96
CA GLN A 131 32.08 -4.72 10.49
C GLN A 131 32.45 -4.39 11.93
N ASP A 132 31.84 -3.36 12.50
CA ASP A 132 32.13 -2.94 13.87
C ASP A 132 31.03 -3.49 14.80
N ASP A 133 31.36 -4.50 15.61
CA ASP A 133 30.49 -5.06 16.65
C ASP A 133 30.02 -4.03 17.70
N ARG A 134 30.46 -2.78 17.57
CA ARG A 134 30.11 -1.65 18.42
C ARG A 134 28.92 -0.83 17.93
N ALA A 135 28.30 -1.19 16.81
CA ALA A 135 27.11 -0.48 16.29
C ALA A 135 25.84 -0.80 17.10
N TYR A 136 25.87 -0.54 18.40
CA TYR A 136 24.70 -0.68 19.27
C TYR A 136 23.60 0.34 18.96
N PHE A 137 23.95 1.42 18.27
CA PHE A 137 23.04 2.55 18.01
C PHE A 137 22.56 2.53 16.58
N ARG A 138 21.33 2.11 16.36
CA ARG A 138 20.64 2.28 15.09
C ARG A 138 20.04 3.66 15.03
N ARG A 139 20.47 4.46 14.06
CA ARG A 139 20.00 5.81 13.83
C ARG A 139 19.01 5.80 12.66
N MET A 140 17.78 6.26 12.90
CA MET A 140 16.78 6.38 11.83
C MET A 140 17.18 7.50 10.86
N ARG A 141 17.01 7.22 9.57
CA ARG A 141 17.22 8.20 8.52
C ARG A 141 16.05 9.15 8.38
N TYR A 142 16.27 10.27 7.76
CA TYR A 142 15.19 11.21 7.44
C TYR A 142 14.28 10.61 6.37
N PRO A 143 12.95 10.85 6.47
CA PRO A 143 11.94 10.30 5.57
C PRO A 143 12.23 10.55 4.08
N ASP A 144 12.76 11.72 3.75
CA ASP A 144 13.07 12.09 2.36
C ASP A 144 14.18 11.24 1.72
N SER A 145 14.98 10.55 2.53
CA SER A 145 16.08 9.73 2.02
C SER A 145 15.64 8.29 1.67
N TYR A 146 14.52 7.80 2.23
CA TYR A 146 14.14 6.41 2.06
C TYR A 146 12.74 6.16 1.49
N LYS A 147 11.84 7.14 1.52
CA LYS A 147 10.48 6.97 1.00
C LYS A 147 10.47 6.82 -0.51
N CYS A 148 9.69 5.88 -1.01
CA CYS A 148 9.32 5.79 -2.41
C CYS A 148 8.32 6.89 -2.76
N ASP A 149 8.51 7.55 -3.90
CA ASP A 149 7.66 8.69 -4.29
C ASP A 149 6.22 8.28 -4.49
N THR A 150 5.98 7.20 -5.22
CA THR A 150 4.63 6.73 -5.50
C THR A 150 4.57 5.22 -5.65
N MET A 151 3.45 4.68 -5.22
CA MET A 151 3.04 3.30 -5.47
C MET A 151 1.63 3.33 -6.07
N TYR A 152 1.36 2.42 -6.98
CA TYR A 152 0.05 2.28 -7.60
C TYR A 152 -0.51 0.88 -7.40
N ILE A 153 -1.78 0.80 -7.07
CA ILE A 153 -2.57 -0.42 -7.17
C ILE A 153 -3.57 -0.19 -8.30
N ASN A 154 -3.39 -0.91 -9.39
CA ASN A 154 -4.30 -0.89 -10.53
C ASN A 154 -5.22 -2.10 -10.42
N LYS A 155 -6.52 -1.87 -10.40
CA LYS A 155 -7.52 -2.93 -10.44
C LYS A 155 -8.18 -2.93 -11.81
N PHE A 156 -8.33 -4.12 -12.40
CA PHE A 156 -8.87 -4.29 -13.75
C PHE A 156 -10.21 -5.01 -13.71
N GLU A 157 -11.08 -4.65 -14.64
CA GLU A 157 -12.26 -5.43 -14.97
C GLU A 157 -11.85 -6.69 -15.76
N LYS A 158 -12.71 -7.72 -15.78
CA LYS A 158 -12.52 -8.98 -16.50
C LYS A 158 -12.04 -8.80 -17.97
N ASN A 159 -12.51 -7.77 -18.64
CA ASN A 159 -12.17 -7.49 -20.05
C ASN A 159 -11.04 -6.46 -20.21
N PHE A 160 -10.41 -6.03 -19.14
CA PHE A 160 -9.35 -5.00 -19.11
C PHE A 160 -9.72 -3.65 -19.75
N LYS A 161 -11.00 -3.40 -19.99
CA LYS A 161 -11.49 -2.14 -20.59
C LYS A 161 -11.62 -1.02 -19.57
N LYS A 162 -11.96 -1.37 -18.32
CA LYS A 162 -12.09 -0.43 -17.22
C LYS A 162 -11.02 -0.72 -16.18
N THR A 163 -10.40 0.35 -15.70
CA THR A 163 -9.36 0.27 -14.67
C THR A 163 -9.67 1.25 -13.55
N MET A 164 -9.39 0.82 -12.33
CA MET A 164 -9.41 1.69 -11.16
C MET A 164 -8.00 1.74 -10.59
N ARG A 165 -7.47 2.95 -10.40
CA ARG A 165 -6.11 3.15 -9.91
C ARG A 165 -6.12 3.89 -8.58
N TYR A 166 -5.47 3.27 -7.60
CA TYR A 166 -5.12 3.92 -6.35
C TYR A 166 -3.67 4.41 -6.43
N ARG A 167 -3.44 5.65 -6.03
CA ARG A 167 -2.11 6.24 -5.95
C ARG A 167 -1.78 6.52 -4.49
N PHE A 168 -0.67 5.99 -4.04
CA PHE A 168 -0.10 6.22 -2.72
C PHE A 168 1.18 7.02 -2.87
N VAL A 169 1.40 7.98 -1.99
CA VAL A 169 2.53 8.89 -2.04
C VAL A 169 3.38 8.71 -0.77
N ASN A 170 4.69 8.79 -0.92
CA ASN A 170 5.63 8.70 0.19
C ASN A 170 5.51 7.38 1.00
N VAL A 171 5.46 6.26 0.31
CA VAL A 171 5.34 4.93 0.92
C VAL A 171 6.70 4.36 1.33
N PHE A 172 6.69 3.53 2.36
CA PHE A 172 7.85 2.79 2.83
C PHE A 172 7.39 1.49 3.53
N PRO A 173 8.23 0.44 3.57
CA PRO A 173 7.89 -0.78 4.28
C PRO A 173 7.92 -0.53 5.79
N LYS A 174 6.83 -0.94 6.47
CA LYS A 174 6.66 -0.78 7.92
C LYS A 174 7.02 -2.06 8.67
N ALA A 175 6.63 -3.19 8.11
CA ALA A 175 6.86 -4.52 8.64
C ALA A 175 6.97 -5.52 7.48
N MET A 176 7.56 -6.67 7.77
CA MET A 176 7.71 -7.77 6.84
C MET A 176 7.58 -9.10 7.58
#